data_7e9d50f7361aa366a3383d78965128bf
#
_entry.id   7e9d50f7361aa366a3383d78965128bf
#
_cell.length_a   1.000
_cell.length_b   1.000
_cell.length_c   1.000
_cell.angle_alpha   90.00
_cell.angle_beta   90.00
_cell.angle_gamma   90.00
#
_symmetry.space_group_name_H-M   'P 1'
#
loop_
_entity.id
_entity.type
_entity.pdbx_description
1 polymer ?
#
loop_
_entity_poly.entity_id
_entity_poly.type
_entity_poly.pdbx_seq_one_letter_code
_entity_poly.pdbx_strand_id
1 'polypeptide(L)'
;MTFMLYDDTPKHRNAFLELAREGYYNETLFYRVIQDFLIQGGSKSSKNASPGKRIGYGDPDHTVDDEILPRYFHKKGALCAPRQPDEVNPWQQSDISQFYIVKGRVHTIGELDTLEMAVNRPIRNKIVNKYLNDEVRAQLQELREEKKVEEFREIADRVRQQIETEYNMQTGVLEFSEEQREAYTTIGGYPDLDGQYTIFGECISGF
;
A
#
# COMPACT_ATOMS: atom_id res chain seq x y z
N MET A 1 -22.89 -7.97 -6.27
CA MET A 1 -21.78 -7.07 -6.73
C MET A 1 -21.35 -7.53 -8.11
N THR A 2 -21.15 -6.57 -9.02
CA THR A 2 -20.57 -6.81 -10.36
C THR A 2 -19.17 -6.21 -10.39
N PHE A 3 -18.21 -6.98 -10.89
CA PHE A 3 -16.82 -6.55 -10.96
C PHE A 3 -16.36 -6.43 -12.41
N MET A 4 -15.55 -5.42 -12.68
CA MET A 4 -14.75 -5.30 -13.88
C MET A 4 -13.34 -5.76 -13.53
N LEU A 5 -12.76 -6.64 -14.34
CA LEU A 5 -11.37 -7.07 -14.19
C LEU A 5 -10.47 -6.29 -15.13
N TYR A 6 -9.27 -6.00 -14.71
CA TYR A 6 -8.34 -5.19 -15.48
C TYR A 6 -7.57 -6.01 -16.53
N ASP A 7 -7.40 -5.44 -17.72
CA ASP A 7 -6.64 -6.08 -18.79
C ASP A 7 -5.13 -6.08 -18.54
N ASP A 8 -4.66 -5.14 -17.75
CA ASP A 8 -3.23 -4.91 -17.46
C ASP A 8 -2.68 -5.80 -16.34
N THR A 9 -3.54 -6.58 -15.70
CA THR A 9 -3.16 -7.61 -14.74
C THR A 9 -3.58 -9.00 -15.25
N PRO A 10 -3.06 -9.40 -16.43
CA PRO A 10 -3.55 -10.58 -17.15
C PRO A 10 -3.33 -11.90 -16.39
N LYS A 11 -2.27 -12.02 -15.61
CA LYS A 11 -2.00 -13.23 -14.82
C LYS A 11 -3.12 -13.41 -13.77
N HIS A 12 -3.38 -12.39 -12.96
CA HIS A 12 -4.43 -12.42 -11.93
C HIS A 12 -5.82 -12.55 -12.54
N ARG A 13 -6.12 -11.73 -13.57
CA ARG A 13 -7.39 -11.80 -14.25
C ARG A 13 -7.69 -13.19 -14.79
N ASN A 14 -6.74 -13.78 -15.53
CA ASN A 14 -6.96 -15.07 -16.18
C ASN A 14 -7.08 -16.21 -15.17
N ALA A 15 -6.19 -16.26 -14.18
CA ALA A 15 -6.25 -17.27 -13.11
C ALA A 15 -7.56 -17.16 -12.29
N PHE A 16 -7.98 -15.94 -11.93
CA PHE A 16 -9.26 -15.74 -11.24
C PHE A 16 -10.46 -16.20 -12.07
N LEU A 17 -10.48 -15.87 -13.38
CA LEU A 17 -11.54 -16.30 -14.29
C LEU A 17 -11.58 -17.82 -14.50
N GLU A 18 -10.43 -18.48 -14.57
CA GLU A 18 -10.32 -19.93 -14.66
C GLU A 18 -10.92 -20.60 -13.44
N LEU A 19 -10.46 -20.21 -12.25
CA LEU A 19 -11.01 -20.73 -10.99
C LEU A 19 -12.53 -20.46 -10.84
N ALA A 20 -12.97 -19.27 -11.27
CA ALA A 20 -14.41 -18.95 -11.24
C ALA A 20 -15.22 -19.82 -12.19
N ARG A 21 -14.73 -20.10 -13.42
CA ARG A 21 -15.40 -20.98 -14.38
C ARG A 21 -15.46 -22.44 -13.92
N GLU A 22 -14.42 -22.88 -13.25
CA GLU A 22 -14.37 -24.22 -12.63
C GLU A 22 -15.26 -24.35 -11.38
N GLY A 23 -15.85 -23.25 -10.92
CA GLY A 23 -16.67 -23.24 -9.72
C GLY A 23 -15.84 -23.35 -8.43
N TYR A 24 -14.55 -23.05 -8.49
CA TYR A 24 -13.65 -23.14 -7.32
C TYR A 24 -14.19 -22.35 -6.13
N TYR A 25 -14.68 -21.14 -6.37
CA TYR A 25 -15.19 -20.26 -5.32
C TYR A 25 -16.62 -20.61 -4.85
N ASN A 26 -17.31 -21.55 -5.50
CA ASN A 26 -18.65 -21.94 -5.09
C ASN A 26 -18.62 -22.49 -3.66
N GLU A 27 -19.61 -22.08 -2.84
CA GLU A 27 -19.76 -22.48 -1.45
C GLU A 27 -18.65 -22.04 -0.50
N THR A 28 -17.73 -21.19 -0.97
CA THR A 28 -16.74 -20.56 -0.08
C THR A 28 -17.38 -19.42 0.72
N LEU A 29 -16.82 -19.12 1.88
CA LEU A 29 -17.30 -18.06 2.76
C LEU A 29 -16.44 -16.80 2.63
N PHE A 30 -17.05 -15.64 2.89
CA PHE A 30 -16.31 -14.47 3.35
C PHE A 30 -15.91 -14.71 4.81
N TYR A 31 -14.74 -15.26 5.01
CA TYR A 31 -14.30 -15.75 6.32
C TYR A 31 -13.57 -14.68 7.16
N ARG A 32 -13.18 -13.57 6.53
CA ARG A 32 -12.57 -12.43 7.19
C ARG A 32 -13.32 -11.17 6.79
N VAL A 33 -13.98 -10.57 7.77
CA VAL A 33 -14.74 -9.33 7.59
C VAL A 33 -14.28 -8.35 8.66
N ILE A 34 -13.62 -7.28 8.26
CA ILE A 34 -13.09 -6.28 9.17
C ILE A 34 -13.73 -4.94 8.80
N GLN A 35 -14.39 -4.33 9.79
CA GLN A 35 -15.00 -3.02 9.61
C GLN A 35 -13.97 -1.99 9.15
N ASP A 36 -14.39 -1.13 8.23
CA ASP A 36 -13.58 -0.03 7.67
C ASP A 36 -12.25 -0.46 7.05
N PHE A 37 -12.14 -1.76 6.69
CA PHE A 37 -10.97 -2.34 6.06
C PHE A 37 -11.34 -3.16 4.81
N LEU A 38 -11.70 -4.44 4.98
CA LEU A 38 -11.97 -5.33 3.84
C LEU A 38 -12.90 -6.49 4.20
N ILE A 39 -13.39 -7.14 3.14
CA ILE A 39 -13.96 -8.50 3.22
C ILE A 39 -13.08 -9.42 2.37
N GLN A 40 -12.76 -10.61 2.88
CA GLN A 40 -11.90 -11.59 2.21
C GLN A 40 -12.58 -12.96 2.17
N GLY A 41 -12.53 -13.60 1.00
CA GLY A 41 -13.17 -14.88 0.73
C GLY A 41 -12.40 -15.74 -0.25
N GLY A 42 -13.03 -16.79 -0.75
CA GLY A 42 -12.49 -17.69 -1.78
C GLY A 42 -11.76 -18.92 -1.24
N SER A 43 -11.31 -18.92 0.00
CA SER A 43 -10.55 -20.06 0.54
C SER A 43 -11.34 -21.37 0.49
N LYS A 44 -10.78 -22.39 -0.17
CA LYS A 44 -11.35 -23.74 -0.25
C LYS A 44 -11.57 -24.36 1.14
N SER A 45 -10.71 -24.02 2.11
CA SER A 45 -10.84 -24.50 3.49
C SER A 45 -12.08 -23.95 4.21
N SER A 46 -12.75 -22.94 3.64
CA SER A 46 -13.97 -22.37 4.18
C SER A 46 -15.25 -23.14 3.78
N LYS A 47 -15.17 -24.02 2.76
CA LYS A 47 -16.31 -24.86 2.35
C LYS A 47 -16.69 -25.80 3.48
N ASN A 48 -17.96 -25.76 3.86
CA ASN A 48 -18.51 -26.59 4.95
C ASN A 48 -17.73 -26.50 6.28
N ALA A 49 -17.08 -25.35 6.54
CA ALA A 49 -16.30 -25.18 7.76
C ALA A 49 -17.21 -25.15 9.00
N SER A 50 -16.90 -25.99 9.99
CA SER A 50 -17.56 -25.96 11.28
C SER A 50 -17.22 -24.69 12.07
N PRO A 51 -18.13 -24.19 12.92
CA PRO A 51 -17.83 -23.08 13.82
C PRO A 51 -16.54 -23.32 14.62
N GLY A 52 -15.68 -22.31 14.69
CA GLY A 52 -14.38 -22.38 15.38
C GLY A 52 -13.24 -23.04 14.61
N LYS A 53 -13.49 -23.61 13.43
CA LYS A 53 -12.42 -24.13 12.58
C LYS A 53 -11.57 -22.96 12.03
N ARG A 54 -10.27 -23.06 12.16
CA ARG A 54 -9.34 -22.09 11.57
C ARG A 54 -9.30 -22.31 10.05
N ILE A 55 -9.55 -21.23 9.28
CA ILE A 55 -9.66 -21.22 7.83
C ILE A 55 -8.86 -20.06 7.25
N GLY A 56 -8.74 -20.00 5.92
CA GLY A 56 -8.02 -18.91 5.24
C GLY A 56 -6.52 -19.21 5.07
N TYR A 57 -6.13 -20.47 5.16
CA TYR A 57 -4.79 -20.89 4.74
C TYR A 57 -4.65 -20.69 3.23
N GLY A 58 -3.48 -20.21 2.80
CA GLY A 58 -3.15 -20.11 1.39
C GLY A 58 -3.15 -21.47 0.68
N ASP A 59 -3.24 -21.41 -0.62
CA ASP A 59 -3.11 -22.57 -1.49
C ASP A 59 -1.85 -22.40 -2.36
N PRO A 60 -0.73 -23.10 -2.04
CA PRO A 60 0.53 -22.92 -2.76
C PRO A 60 0.44 -23.32 -4.24
N ASP A 61 -0.53 -24.13 -4.64
CA ASP A 61 -0.74 -24.54 -6.02
C ASP A 61 -1.41 -23.44 -6.87
N HIS A 62 -1.89 -22.37 -6.23
CA HIS A 62 -2.59 -21.26 -6.88
C HIS A 62 -1.89 -19.91 -6.63
N THR A 63 -0.57 -19.90 -6.71
CA THR A 63 0.22 -18.65 -6.61
C THR A 63 0.47 -18.05 -7.99
N VAL A 64 0.47 -16.73 -8.05
CA VAL A 64 0.70 -15.92 -9.25
C VAL A 64 1.71 -14.83 -8.93
N ASP A 65 2.71 -14.61 -9.81
CA ASP A 65 3.64 -13.49 -9.64
C ASP A 65 2.88 -12.18 -9.61
N ASP A 66 3.36 -11.25 -8.81
CA ASP A 66 2.76 -9.94 -8.63
C ASP A 66 2.58 -9.17 -9.94
N GLU A 67 1.54 -8.35 -9.98
CA GLU A 67 1.23 -7.37 -11.02
C GLU A 67 0.84 -6.05 -10.35
N ILE A 68 1.71 -5.57 -9.44
CA ILE A 68 1.49 -4.34 -8.70
C ILE A 68 1.75 -3.14 -9.62
N LEU A 69 0.70 -2.42 -9.97
CA LEU A 69 0.74 -1.27 -10.87
C LEU A 69 0.37 0.00 -10.12
N PRO A 70 1.22 1.05 -10.10
CA PRO A 70 0.99 2.28 -9.32
C PRO A 70 -0.31 3.04 -9.64
N ARG A 71 -0.89 2.82 -10.84
CA ARG A 71 -2.16 3.42 -11.25
C ARG A 71 -3.38 2.81 -10.56
N TYR A 72 -3.24 1.60 -10.01
CA TYR A 72 -4.29 0.94 -9.24
C TYR A 72 -4.01 1.07 -7.76
N PHE A 73 -4.98 1.53 -7.00
CA PHE A 73 -4.88 1.81 -5.59
C PHE A 73 -6.10 1.30 -4.83
N HIS A 74 -5.98 1.11 -3.53
CA HIS A 74 -6.97 0.43 -2.69
C HIS A 74 -8.18 1.33 -2.36
N LYS A 75 -8.81 1.92 -3.39
CA LYS A 75 -10.09 2.61 -3.23
C LYS A 75 -11.19 1.63 -2.82
N LYS A 76 -12.27 2.12 -2.25
CA LYS A 76 -13.45 1.31 -1.95
C LYS A 76 -13.94 0.59 -3.20
N GLY A 77 -14.17 -0.73 -3.09
CA GLY A 77 -14.58 -1.60 -4.18
C GLY A 77 -13.43 -2.21 -4.97
N ALA A 78 -12.17 -1.88 -4.70
CA ALA A 78 -11.03 -2.56 -5.32
C ALA A 78 -11.05 -4.06 -5.02
N LEU A 79 -10.83 -4.89 -6.06
CA LEU A 79 -10.71 -6.34 -5.99
C LEU A 79 -9.23 -6.71 -6.06
N CYS A 80 -8.75 -7.38 -5.02
CA CYS A 80 -7.33 -7.58 -4.78
C CYS A 80 -7.01 -9.02 -4.42
N ALA A 81 -5.77 -9.43 -4.69
CA ALA A 81 -5.25 -10.74 -4.32
C ALA A 81 -4.44 -10.65 -3.02
N PRO A 82 -4.72 -11.48 -2.00
CA PRO A 82 -3.89 -11.55 -0.80
C PRO A 82 -2.57 -12.26 -1.11
N ARG A 83 -1.59 -12.05 -0.25
CA ARG A 83 -0.30 -12.74 -0.27
C ARG A 83 0.24 -13.01 1.12
N GLN A 84 1.18 -13.91 1.23
CA GLN A 84 1.92 -14.15 2.46
C GLN A 84 2.90 -12.99 2.74
N PRO A 85 3.28 -12.77 4.01
CA PRO A 85 4.28 -11.78 4.39
C PRO A 85 5.64 -12.01 3.70
N ASP A 86 6.41 -10.93 3.54
CA ASP A 86 7.69 -10.94 2.81
C ASP A 86 8.72 -11.92 3.40
N GLU A 87 8.65 -12.20 4.71
CA GLU A 87 9.56 -13.15 5.40
C GLU A 87 9.44 -14.58 4.87
N VAL A 88 8.26 -14.96 4.34
CA VAL A 88 7.99 -16.29 3.80
C VAL A 88 7.71 -16.26 2.30
N ASN A 89 7.49 -15.08 1.75
CA ASN A 89 7.17 -14.85 0.34
C ASN A 89 7.92 -13.61 -0.20
N PRO A 90 9.25 -13.66 -0.30
CA PRO A 90 10.05 -12.53 -0.75
C PRO A 90 9.80 -12.13 -2.21
N TRP A 91 9.19 -13.01 -2.99
CA TRP A 91 8.79 -12.76 -4.38
C TRP A 91 7.44 -12.07 -4.51
N GLN A 92 6.78 -11.78 -3.39
CA GLN A 92 5.47 -11.12 -3.31
C GLN A 92 4.36 -11.79 -4.14
N GLN A 93 4.48 -13.08 -4.40
CA GLN A 93 3.49 -13.84 -5.15
C GLN A 93 2.13 -13.80 -4.48
N SER A 94 1.10 -13.55 -5.26
CA SER A 94 -0.29 -13.52 -4.80
C SER A 94 -0.88 -14.92 -4.71
N ASP A 95 -1.74 -15.15 -3.72
CA ASP A 95 -2.59 -16.33 -3.62
C ASP A 95 -3.94 -16.05 -4.30
N ILE A 96 -4.08 -16.50 -5.55
CA ILE A 96 -5.31 -16.27 -6.33
C ILE A 96 -6.45 -17.24 -5.98
N SER A 97 -6.20 -18.24 -5.13
CA SER A 97 -7.27 -19.07 -4.55
C SER A 97 -8.20 -18.27 -3.64
N GLN A 98 -7.78 -17.06 -3.28
CA GLN A 98 -8.49 -16.15 -2.41
C GLN A 98 -8.51 -14.75 -3.03
N PHE A 99 -9.44 -13.94 -2.57
CA PHE A 99 -9.53 -12.53 -2.94
C PHE A 99 -10.04 -11.69 -1.78
N TYR A 100 -9.76 -10.41 -1.81
CA TYR A 100 -10.41 -9.47 -0.91
C TYR A 100 -10.95 -8.26 -1.66
N ILE A 101 -11.99 -7.67 -1.08
CA ILE A 101 -12.64 -6.47 -1.57
C ILE A 101 -12.46 -5.39 -0.53
N VAL A 102 -11.94 -4.27 -0.95
CA VAL A 102 -11.70 -3.13 -0.07
C VAL A 102 -13.02 -2.47 0.29
N LYS A 103 -13.34 -2.36 1.59
CA LYS A 103 -14.37 -1.48 2.10
C LYS A 103 -13.77 -0.11 2.43
N GLY A 104 -12.72 -0.11 3.22
CA GLY A 104 -12.04 1.08 3.68
C GLY A 104 -12.95 2.07 4.39
N ARG A 105 -12.45 3.27 4.61
CA ARG A 105 -13.17 4.45 5.12
C ARG A 105 -12.81 5.69 4.31
N VAL A 106 -13.58 6.74 4.49
CA VAL A 106 -13.23 8.06 3.97
C VAL A 106 -12.15 8.67 4.86
N HIS A 107 -11.15 9.25 4.23
CA HIS A 107 -10.01 9.91 4.88
C HIS A 107 -10.14 11.43 4.73
N THR A 108 -9.53 12.17 5.63
CA THR A 108 -9.28 13.60 5.44
C THR A 108 -7.97 13.83 4.69
N ILE A 109 -7.80 14.99 4.05
CA ILE A 109 -6.54 15.37 3.41
C ILE A 109 -5.38 15.29 4.42
N GLY A 110 -5.57 15.79 5.64
CA GLY A 110 -4.53 15.77 6.67
C GLY A 110 -4.13 14.36 7.13
N GLU A 111 -5.03 13.36 7.06
CA GLU A 111 -4.69 11.95 7.31
C GLU A 111 -3.81 11.39 6.19
N LEU A 112 -4.10 11.71 4.92
CA LEU A 112 -3.29 11.30 3.79
C LEU A 112 -1.90 11.94 3.85
N ASP A 113 -1.80 13.25 4.15
CA ASP A 113 -0.52 13.95 4.35
C ASP A 113 0.29 13.33 5.50
N THR A 114 -0.38 12.95 6.58
CA THR A 114 0.25 12.29 7.73
C THR A 114 0.81 10.91 7.33
N LEU A 115 0.07 10.15 6.52
CA LEU A 115 0.51 8.87 6.01
C LEU A 115 1.73 9.01 5.09
N GLU A 116 1.70 9.95 4.13
CA GLU A 116 2.87 10.27 3.28
C GLU A 116 4.09 10.61 4.14
N MET A 117 3.92 11.49 5.12
CA MET A 117 5.01 11.88 6.02
C MET A 117 5.54 10.68 6.83
N ALA A 118 4.67 9.80 7.31
CA ALA A 118 5.06 8.64 8.10
C ALA A 118 5.83 7.62 7.28
N VAL A 119 5.34 7.29 6.08
CA VAL A 119 5.98 6.35 5.15
C VAL A 119 7.33 6.89 4.66
N ASN A 120 7.41 8.18 4.35
CA ASN A 120 8.62 8.81 3.82
C ASN A 120 9.66 9.17 4.90
N ARG A 121 9.28 9.14 6.18
CA ARG A 121 10.18 9.51 7.31
C ARG A 121 11.51 8.77 7.32
N PRO A 122 11.60 7.45 7.10
CA PRO A 122 12.89 6.76 7.08
C PRO A 122 13.82 7.26 5.99
N ILE A 123 13.29 7.51 4.79
CA ILE A 123 14.03 8.07 3.65
C ILE A 123 14.54 9.46 4.02
N ARG A 124 13.65 10.34 4.49
CA ARG A 124 14.00 11.70 4.88
C ARG A 124 15.04 11.74 6.01
N ASN A 125 14.88 10.92 7.02
CA ASN A 125 15.83 10.84 8.13
C ASN A 125 17.22 10.40 7.69
N LYS A 126 17.33 9.44 6.76
CA LYS A 126 18.61 9.00 6.20
C LYS A 126 19.31 10.16 5.50
N ILE A 127 18.60 10.94 4.71
CA ILE A 127 19.16 12.10 3.98
C ILE A 127 19.54 13.20 4.97
N VAL A 128 18.67 13.53 5.94
CA VAL A 128 18.97 14.53 6.97
C VAL A 128 20.25 14.16 7.74
N ASN A 129 20.40 12.93 8.17
CA ASN A 129 21.58 12.49 8.92
C ASN A 129 22.86 12.51 8.06
N LYS A 130 22.75 12.35 6.75
CA LYS A 130 23.89 12.48 5.81
C LYS A 130 24.42 13.90 5.76
N TYR A 131 23.55 14.90 5.63
CA TYR A 131 23.94 16.30 5.45
C TYR A 131 24.05 17.08 6.75
N LEU A 132 23.22 16.75 7.74
CA LEU A 132 23.27 17.32 9.08
C LEU A 132 23.96 16.34 10.03
N ASN A 133 25.20 15.96 9.69
CA ASN A 133 26.05 15.08 10.49
C ASN A 133 26.58 15.80 11.75
N ASP A 134 27.32 15.09 12.59
CA ASP A 134 27.80 15.62 13.87
C ASP A 134 28.73 16.82 13.69
N GLU A 135 29.55 16.85 12.64
CA GLU A 135 30.45 17.96 12.35
C GLU A 135 29.66 19.23 12.02
N VAL A 136 28.68 19.14 11.12
CA VAL A 136 27.82 20.28 10.74
C VAL A 136 26.98 20.76 11.92
N ARG A 137 26.49 19.83 12.77
CA ARG A 137 25.76 20.18 14.00
C ARG A 137 26.63 20.96 14.96
N ALA A 138 27.88 20.52 15.18
CA ALA A 138 28.83 21.22 16.04
C ALA A 138 29.14 22.62 15.52
N GLN A 139 29.38 22.75 14.20
CA GLN A 139 29.62 24.05 13.56
C GLN A 139 28.44 25.01 13.72
N LEU A 140 27.21 24.54 13.49
CA LEU A 140 26.01 25.35 13.68
C LEU A 140 25.81 25.76 15.14
N GLN A 141 26.15 24.89 16.08
CA GLN A 141 26.09 25.22 17.50
C GLN A 141 27.12 26.30 17.88
N GLU A 142 28.36 26.18 17.44
CA GLU A 142 29.41 27.20 17.67
C GLU A 142 29.00 28.57 17.13
N LEU A 143 28.52 28.66 15.88
CA LEU A 143 28.04 29.88 15.29
C LEU A 143 26.88 30.50 16.02
N ARG A 144 25.99 29.68 16.59
CA ARG A 144 24.88 30.13 17.43
C ARG A 144 25.37 30.72 18.75
N GLU A 145 26.35 30.11 19.39
CA GLU A 145 26.95 30.59 20.64
C GLU A 145 27.71 31.91 20.43
N GLU A 146 28.41 32.01 19.31
CA GLU A 146 29.14 33.22 18.89
C GLU A 146 28.22 34.32 18.32
N LYS A 147 26.92 34.08 18.18
CA LYS A 147 25.92 34.98 17.60
C LYS A 147 26.22 35.40 16.14
N LYS A 148 26.91 34.55 15.39
CA LYS A 148 27.23 34.77 13.96
C LYS A 148 26.05 34.38 13.08
N VAL A 149 25.01 35.23 13.07
CA VAL A 149 23.69 34.91 12.50
C VAL A 149 23.77 34.67 10.98
N GLU A 150 24.55 35.46 10.25
CA GLU A 150 24.61 35.34 8.79
C GLU A 150 25.32 34.03 8.37
N GLU A 151 26.46 33.72 8.99
CA GLU A 151 27.19 32.45 8.72
C GLU A 151 26.34 31.22 9.09
N PHE A 152 25.63 31.30 10.19
CA PHE A 152 24.65 30.25 10.58
C PHE A 152 23.59 30.03 9.49
N ARG A 153 22.99 31.11 8.98
CA ARG A 153 21.97 31.06 7.92
C ARG A 153 22.52 30.45 6.63
N GLU A 154 23.70 30.87 6.20
CA GLU A 154 24.33 30.35 5.00
C GLU A 154 24.52 28.85 5.06
N ILE A 155 25.03 28.32 6.19
CA ILE A 155 25.23 26.88 6.36
C ILE A 155 23.88 26.16 6.45
N ALA A 156 22.94 26.66 7.23
CA ALA A 156 21.62 26.05 7.39
C ALA A 156 20.85 25.99 6.06
N ASP A 157 20.89 27.04 5.25
CA ASP A 157 20.21 27.10 3.96
C ASP A 157 20.88 26.17 2.93
N ARG A 158 22.20 26.10 2.91
CA ARG A 158 22.95 25.16 2.07
C ARG A 158 22.58 23.71 2.42
N VAL A 159 22.57 23.36 3.70
CA VAL A 159 22.20 22.02 4.16
C VAL A 159 20.76 21.69 3.80
N ARG A 160 19.83 22.63 4.01
CA ARG A 160 18.43 22.48 3.62
C ARG A 160 18.30 22.20 2.12
N GLN A 161 18.97 23.01 1.29
CA GLN A 161 18.95 22.84 -0.16
C GLN A 161 19.49 21.48 -0.60
N GLN A 162 20.57 21.00 0.02
CA GLN A 162 21.12 19.67 -0.26
C GLN A 162 20.15 18.57 0.11
N ILE A 163 19.49 18.65 1.26
CA ILE A 163 18.47 17.69 1.71
C ILE A 163 17.30 17.67 0.73
N GLU A 164 16.74 18.81 0.38
CA GLU A 164 15.59 18.89 -0.53
C GLU A 164 15.97 18.40 -1.94
N THR A 165 17.16 18.75 -2.43
CA THR A 165 17.63 18.28 -3.74
C THR A 165 17.74 16.75 -3.77
N GLU A 166 18.39 16.15 -2.76
CA GLU A 166 18.52 14.68 -2.71
C GLU A 166 17.17 13.99 -2.47
N TYR A 167 16.31 14.58 -1.65
CA TYR A 167 14.97 14.03 -1.40
C TYR A 167 14.13 13.98 -2.68
N ASN A 168 14.15 15.04 -3.48
CA ASN A 168 13.42 15.11 -4.75
C ASN A 168 13.96 14.16 -5.84
N MET A 169 15.17 13.62 -5.65
CA MET A 169 15.76 12.60 -6.53
C MET A 169 15.48 11.17 -6.06
N GLN A 170 14.86 10.99 -4.87
CA GLN A 170 14.60 9.65 -4.36
C GLN A 170 13.49 8.95 -5.14
N THR A 171 13.70 7.66 -5.39
CA THR A 171 12.65 6.74 -5.84
C THR A 171 11.99 6.08 -4.64
N GLY A 172 10.71 5.73 -4.76
CA GLY A 172 9.97 5.06 -3.68
C GLY A 172 9.44 6.00 -2.59
N VAL A 173 9.45 7.31 -2.84
CA VAL A 173 8.73 8.28 -2.02
C VAL A 173 7.24 8.12 -2.30
N LEU A 174 6.43 7.95 -1.26
CA LEU A 174 4.98 7.93 -1.38
C LEU A 174 4.49 9.36 -1.62
N GLU A 175 3.77 9.55 -2.72
CA GLU A 175 3.05 10.78 -3.05
C GLU A 175 1.70 10.38 -3.67
N PHE A 176 0.60 10.73 -3.01
CA PHE A 176 -0.73 10.45 -3.54
C PHE A 176 -1.04 11.41 -4.69
N SER A 177 -1.43 10.85 -5.83
CA SER A 177 -1.94 11.62 -6.96
C SER A 177 -3.24 12.35 -6.60
N GLU A 178 -3.63 13.34 -7.40
CA GLU A 178 -4.91 14.03 -7.23
C GLU A 178 -6.09 13.05 -7.28
N GLU A 179 -6.05 12.08 -8.19
CA GLU A 179 -7.07 11.02 -8.30
C GLU A 179 -7.16 10.17 -7.03
N GLN A 180 -6.03 9.76 -6.47
CA GLN A 180 -6.00 9.01 -5.21
C GLN A 180 -6.54 9.85 -4.05
N ARG A 181 -6.12 11.10 -3.94
CA ARG A 181 -6.61 12.03 -2.91
C ARG A 181 -8.13 12.24 -3.02
N GLU A 182 -8.64 12.48 -4.23
CA GLU A 182 -10.07 12.60 -4.46
C GLU A 182 -10.82 11.32 -4.07
N ALA A 183 -10.37 10.17 -4.53
CA ALA A 183 -11.01 8.90 -4.22
C ALA A 183 -11.02 8.62 -2.71
N TYR A 184 -9.87 8.75 -2.03
CA TYR A 184 -9.78 8.47 -0.60
C TYR A 184 -10.57 9.43 0.27
N THR A 185 -10.76 10.69 -0.18
CA THR A 185 -11.51 11.69 0.57
C THR A 185 -13.01 11.73 0.24
N THR A 186 -13.46 11.01 -0.78
CA THR A 186 -14.86 10.95 -1.20
C THR A 186 -15.49 9.58 -1.00
N ILE A 187 -15.07 8.59 -1.80
CA ILE A 187 -15.60 7.23 -1.73
C ILE A 187 -14.91 6.38 -0.65
N GLY A 188 -13.69 6.76 -0.27
CA GLY A 188 -12.89 6.07 0.72
C GLY A 188 -12.04 4.93 0.13
N GLY A 189 -11.35 4.25 1.02
CA GLY A 189 -10.44 3.14 0.71
C GLY A 189 -9.50 2.84 1.86
N TYR A 190 -8.38 2.18 1.55
CA TYR A 190 -7.35 1.83 2.53
C TYR A 190 -5.94 2.04 1.95
N PRO A 191 -5.44 3.29 1.98
CA PRO A 191 -4.20 3.68 1.31
C PRO A 191 -2.94 3.00 1.83
N ASP A 192 -2.95 2.48 3.07
CA ASP A 192 -1.81 1.77 3.65
C ASP A 192 -1.41 0.49 2.89
N LEU A 193 -2.28 -0.03 2.02
CA LEU A 193 -2.00 -1.22 1.21
C LEU A 193 -1.44 -0.90 -0.18
N ASP A 194 -1.41 0.37 -0.57
CA ASP A 194 -0.96 0.76 -1.91
C ASP A 194 0.49 0.35 -2.16
N GLY A 195 0.74 -0.19 -3.35
CA GLY A 195 2.06 -0.70 -3.72
C GLY A 195 2.47 -2.02 -3.06
N GLN A 196 1.59 -2.66 -2.26
CA GLN A 196 1.93 -3.90 -1.55
C GLN A 196 1.19 -5.13 -2.06
N TYR A 197 0.07 -4.96 -2.76
CA TYR A 197 -0.77 -6.05 -3.24
C TYR A 197 -1.25 -5.77 -4.66
N THR A 198 -1.45 -6.83 -5.44
CA THR A 198 -2.02 -6.69 -6.78
C THR A 198 -3.52 -6.41 -6.69
N ILE A 199 -3.93 -5.33 -7.34
CA ILE A 199 -5.32 -4.96 -7.57
C ILE A 199 -5.63 -5.35 -9.01
N PHE A 200 -6.56 -6.27 -9.22
CA PHE A 200 -6.84 -6.82 -10.54
C PHE A 200 -8.26 -6.56 -11.05
N GLY A 201 -9.02 -5.74 -10.32
CA GLY A 201 -10.36 -5.34 -10.71
C GLY A 201 -11.00 -4.37 -9.72
N GLU A 202 -12.23 -3.97 -10.04
CA GLU A 202 -13.03 -3.10 -9.18
C GLU A 202 -14.52 -3.43 -9.26
N CYS A 203 -15.23 -3.14 -8.19
CA CYS A 203 -16.69 -3.24 -8.14
C CYS A 203 -17.32 -2.07 -8.89
N ILE A 204 -18.08 -2.37 -9.95
CA ILE A 204 -18.77 -1.37 -10.77
C ILE A 204 -20.26 -1.20 -10.42
N SER A 205 -20.83 -2.15 -9.67
CA SER A 205 -22.20 -2.01 -9.14
C SER A 205 -22.50 -2.96 -7.99
N GLY A 206 -23.42 -2.56 -7.13
CA GLY A 206 -23.97 -3.43 -6.04
C GLY A 206 -23.05 -3.54 -4.81
N PHE A 207 -22.16 -2.56 -4.60
CA PHE A 207 -21.30 -2.51 -3.41
C PHE A 207 -22.10 -2.11 -2.18
#